data_8e9703dc63197456f06f822bc5ea57b2
#
_entry.id   8e9703dc63197456f06f822bc5ea57b2
#
_cell.length_a   1.000
_cell.length_b   1.000
_cell.length_c   1.000
_cell.angle_alpha   90.00
_cell.angle_beta   90.00
_cell.angle_gamma   90.00
#
_symmetry.space_group_name_H-M   'P 1'
#
loop_
_entity.id
_entity.type
_entity.pdbx_description
1 polymer ?
#
loop_
_entity_poly.entity_id
_entity_poly.type
_entity_poly.pdbx_seq_one_letter_code
_entity_poly.pdbx_strand_id
1 'polypeptide(L)'
;MRQLLLSVSIAAALGAPLAACNRAPAPETAAAPAAAPAVAEKIVDEHSFSQPDKVRTTDLVLDLAIDFDKKVISGTATYTLDWVDKSATQLVLDTRDLTIDKAEGLGADGKWTPLQFSLSDKDKVLGSALTIEAPTRPAKVRVTYATSPEASGLQWLAPSMTEGGKQPFMFSQSQQIHARSWVPLQDTPQIRFTYSAHVKAPKDAMVLMSADNDPNAVRDGDYHFKMPQKIPSYLLAIAAGDLVFKPISARSGVWAEPAMVDEAAHEFEDTEKMIDTAESLYGPYRWGRYDLLVLPPSFPFGGMENPRLTFATPTVIVGDKSLVSLVAHELAHSWSGN
;
A
#
# COMPACT_ATOMS: atom_id res chain seq x y z
N MET A 1 46.59 50.17 -6.34
CA MET A 1 46.19 51.55 -6.63
C MET A 1 44.68 51.65 -6.63
N ARG A 2 44.16 52.63 -5.90
CA ARG A 2 42.78 53.14 -5.79
C ARG A 2 41.77 52.30 -5.02
N GLN A 3 41.74 52.62 -3.73
CA GLN A 3 40.57 52.55 -2.83
C GLN A 3 39.51 53.59 -3.27
N LEU A 4 38.24 53.24 -3.20
CA LEU A 4 37.16 54.21 -3.14
C LEU A 4 36.35 53.94 -1.87
N LEU A 5 36.53 54.90 -0.97
CA LEU A 5 35.67 55.10 0.22
C LEU A 5 34.34 55.77 -0.21
N LEU A 6 33.22 55.27 0.26
CA LEU A 6 31.95 55.96 0.17
C LEU A 6 31.46 56.22 1.61
N SER A 7 31.39 57.48 1.95
CA SER A 7 30.94 58.06 3.19
C SER A 7 29.40 58.07 3.29
N VAL A 8 28.91 57.67 4.48
CA VAL A 8 27.49 57.73 4.87
C VAL A 8 27.27 59.12 5.56
N SER A 9 26.36 59.91 5.02
CA SER A 9 25.89 61.13 5.65
C SER A 9 24.59 60.84 6.43
N ILE A 10 24.66 61.18 7.73
CA ILE A 10 23.52 61.21 8.67
C ILE A 10 22.82 62.53 8.51
N ALA A 11 21.54 62.57 8.16
CA ALA A 11 20.67 63.76 8.24
C ALA A 11 19.71 63.60 9.41
N ALA A 12 19.84 64.46 10.40
CA ALA A 12 18.89 64.64 11.48
C ALA A 12 17.65 65.47 10.98
N ALA A 13 16.46 65.01 11.24
CA ALA A 13 15.25 65.80 11.05
C ALA A 13 14.43 65.89 12.33
N LEU A 14 14.22 67.10 12.71
CA LEU A 14 13.55 67.63 13.90
C LEU A 14 12.04 67.33 13.93
N GLY A 15 11.51 67.31 15.14
CA GLY A 15 10.15 66.97 15.51
C GLY A 15 9.04 67.85 14.97
N ALA A 16 7.86 67.27 14.89
CA ALA A 16 6.59 67.93 14.74
C ALA A 16 5.58 67.41 15.78
N PRO A 17 4.65 68.24 16.26
CA PRO A 17 3.85 67.95 17.44
C PRO A 17 2.69 66.98 17.17
N LEU A 18 2.39 66.14 18.15
CA LEU A 18 1.22 65.25 18.21
C LEU A 18 -0.08 66.09 18.28
N ALA A 19 -0.84 66.10 17.20
CA ALA A 19 -2.22 66.48 17.22
C ALA A 19 -3.08 65.26 17.54
N ALA A 20 -3.69 65.26 18.71
CA ALA A 20 -4.64 64.24 19.11
C ALA A 20 -5.93 64.38 18.28
N CYS A 21 -6.15 63.54 17.27
CA CYS A 21 -7.42 63.39 16.61
C CYS A 21 -8.30 62.45 17.41
N ASN A 22 -9.32 62.98 18.08
CA ASN A 22 -10.46 62.23 18.58
C ASN A 22 -11.20 61.62 17.40
N ARG A 23 -10.95 60.31 17.14
CA ARG A 23 -11.70 59.56 16.16
C ARG A 23 -12.91 58.93 16.86
N ALA A 24 -14.10 59.31 16.48
CA ALA A 24 -15.32 58.65 16.91
C ALA A 24 -15.27 57.16 16.55
N PRO A 25 -15.81 56.26 17.38
CA PRO A 25 -15.85 54.85 17.05
C PRO A 25 -16.63 54.62 15.75
N ALA A 26 -16.02 53.88 14.84
CA ALA A 26 -16.69 53.44 13.60
C ALA A 26 -17.89 52.57 13.96
N PRO A 27 -19.00 52.65 13.22
CA PRO A 27 -20.13 51.78 13.46
C PRO A 27 -19.70 50.31 13.30
N GLU A 28 -20.04 49.51 14.28
CA GLU A 28 -19.84 48.08 14.29
C GLU A 28 -20.60 47.46 13.11
N THR A 29 -19.90 47.10 12.04
CA THR A 29 -20.49 46.35 10.93
C THR A 29 -20.90 45.00 11.47
N ALA A 30 -22.18 44.76 11.54
CA ALA A 30 -22.73 43.43 11.88
C ALA A 30 -22.03 42.38 11.02
N ALA A 31 -21.41 41.40 11.69
CA ALA A 31 -20.78 40.27 10.99
C ALA A 31 -21.80 39.60 10.09
N ALA A 32 -21.46 39.47 8.82
CA ALA A 32 -22.29 38.73 7.87
C ALA A 32 -22.50 37.31 8.43
N PRO A 33 -23.71 36.74 8.31
CA PRO A 33 -23.95 35.39 8.79
C PRO A 33 -22.94 34.41 8.14
N ALA A 34 -22.29 33.61 8.96
CA ALA A 34 -21.35 32.58 8.47
C ALA A 34 -22.06 31.75 7.39
N ALA A 35 -21.46 31.70 6.21
CA ALA A 35 -21.95 30.85 5.14
C ALA A 35 -22.14 29.44 5.68
N ALA A 36 -23.30 28.83 5.43
CA ALA A 36 -23.53 27.43 5.76
C ALA A 36 -22.40 26.59 5.15
N PRO A 37 -21.88 25.58 5.88
CA PRO A 37 -20.83 24.75 5.36
C PRO A 37 -21.29 24.16 4.02
N ALA A 38 -20.48 24.39 2.98
CA ALA A 38 -20.74 23.81 1.67
C ALA A 38 -20.87 22.30 1.85
N VAL A 39 -21.95 21.70 1.36
CA VAL A 39 -22.11 20.26 1.33
C VAL A 39 -20.90 19.72 0.54
N ALA A 40 -20.05 18.97 1.19
CA ALA A 40 -18.88 18.40 0.53
C ALA A 40 -19.36 17.57 -0.67
N GLU A 41 -18.88 17.93 -1.84
CA GLU A 41 -19.20 17.23 -3.08
C GLU A 41 -18.80 15.77 -2.92
N LYS A 42 -19.69 14.83 -3.24
CA LYS A 42 -19.43 13.40 -3.09
C LYS A 42 -18.33 13.01 -4.08
N ILE A 43 -17.15 12.65 -3.57
CA ILE A 43 -16.05 12.14 -4.39
C ILE A 43 -16.44 10.74 -4.87
N VAL A 44 -16.64 10.59 -6.17
CA VAL A 44 -16.86 9.30 -6.84
C VAL A 44 -15.54 8.90 -7.48
N ASP A 45 -15.07 7.69 -7.17
CA ASP A 45 -13.91 7.11 -7.84
C ASP A 45 -14.38 6.41 -9.12
N GLU A 46 -14.09 7.02 -10.27
CA GLU A 46 -14.46 6.49 -11.58
C GLU A 46 -13.66 5.22 -11.96
N HIS A 47 -12.62 4.87 -11.19
CA HIS A 47 -11.75 3.73 -11.44
C HIS A 47 -12.10 2.50 -10.59
N SER A 48 -13.20 2.54 -9.84
CA SER A 48 -13.69 1.43 -9.02
C SER A 48 -15.21 1.29 -9.12
N PHE A 49 -15.68 0.05 -9.13
CA PHE A 49 -17.12 -0.25 -9.01
C PHE A 49 -17.61 -0.23 -7.57
N SER A 50 -16.70 -0.17 -6.61
CA SER A 50 -17.03 -0.20 -5.18
C SER A 50 -17.89 0.98 -4.74
N GLN A 51 -18.65 0.80 -3.68
CA GLN A 51 -19.58 1.78 -3.15
C GLN A 51 -19.27 2.07 -1.66
N PRO A 52 -18.18 2.85 -1.38
CA PRO A 52 -17.71 3.08 -0.01
C PRO A 52 -18.70 3.82 0.90
N ASP A 53 -19.65 4.52 0.32
CA ASP A 53 -20.76 5.17 1.02
C ASP A 53 -21.83 4.19 1.49
N LYS A 54 -21.86 2.98 0.95
CA LYS A 54 -22.80 1.92 1.32
C LYS A 54 -22.16 0.88 2.23
N VAL A 55 -21.04 0.29 1.80
CA VAL A 55 -20.34 -0.78 2.52
C VAL A 55 -18.84 -0.58 2.43
N ARG A 56 -18.14 -0.77 3.55
CA ARG A 56 -16.67 -0.67 3.62
C ARG A 56 -16.07 -1.94 4.19
N THR A 57 -15.04 -2.43 3.55
CA THR A 57 -14.14 -3.42 4.14
C THR A 57 -13.25 -2.74 5.18
N THR A 58 -13.23 -3.28 6.40
CA THR A 58 -12.42 -2.76 7.51
C THR A 58 -11.26 -3.67 7.87
N ASP A 59 -11.38 -4.97 7.55
CA ASP A 59 -10.35 -5.97 7.76
C ASP A 59 -10.46 -7.05 6.68
N LEU A 60 -9.33 -7.57 6.22
CA LEU A 60 -9.21 -8.59 5.17
C LEU A 60 -8.41 -9.77 5.71
N VAL A 61 -8.96 -10.98 5.60
CA VAL A 61 -8.24 -12.21 5.91
C VAL A 61 -8.08 -13.02 4.63
N LEU A 62 -6.85 -13.31 4.27
CA LEU A 62 -6.48 -14.10 3.09
C LEU A 62 -6.01 -15.50 3.51
N ASP A 63 -6.49 -16.54 2.84
CA ASP A 63 -5.97 -17.91 2.94
C ASP A 63 -5.67 -18.38 1.53
N LEU A 64 -4.39 -18.40 1.15
CA LEU A 64 -3.93 -18.48 -0.23
C LEU A 64 -2.98 -19.66 -0.44
N ALA A 65 -2.96 -20.18 -1.66
CA ALA A 65 -1.98 -21.15 -2.14
C ALA A 65 -1.37 -20.64 -3.45
N ILE A 66 -0.03 -20.68 -3.54
CA ILE A 66 0.75 -20.29 -4.71
C ILE A 66 1.11 -21.54 -5.50
N ASP A 67 0.73 -21.59 -6.77
CA ASP A 67 1.07 -22.65 -7.73
C ASP A 67 1.91 -22.05 -8.86
N PHE A 68 3.22 -22.25 -8.81
CA PHE A 68 4.15 -21.73 -9.82
C PHE A 68 4.00 -22.42 -11.18
N ASP A 69 3.63 -23.71 -11.19
CA ASP A 69 3.47 -24.45 -12.44
C ASP A 69 2.28 -23.94 -13.24
N LYS A 70 1.18 -23.65 -12.55
CA LYS A 70 -0.01 -23.07 -13.16
C LYS A 70 0.01 -21.56 -13.26
N LYS A 71 0.94 -20.89 -12.56
CA LYS A 71 1.00 -19.44 -12.40
C LYS A 71 -0.29 -18.87 -11.81
N VAL A 72 -0.77 -19.47 -10.74
CA VAL A 72 -2.06 -19.16 -10.11
C VAL A 72 -1.89 -18.98 -8.61
N ILE A 73 -2.56 -17.98 -8.06
CA ILE A 73 -2.87 -17.89 -6.63
C ILE A 73 -4.34 -18.27 -6.47
N SER A 74 -4.65 -19.20 -5.57
CA SER A 74 -6.04 -19.61 -5.29
C SER A 74 -6.28 -19.67 -3.79
N GLY A 75 -7.54 -19.51 -3.38
CA GLY A 75 -7.90 -19.58 -1.98
C GLY A 75 -9.13 -18.76 -1.61
N THR A 76 -9.10 -18.15 -0.44
CA THR A 76 -10.23 -17.35 0.04
C THR A 76 -9.81 -15.96 0.49
N ALA A 77 -10.71 -14.98 0.26
CA ALA A 77 -10.66 -13.65 0.84
C ALA A 77 -11.91 -13.47 1.74
N THR A 78 -11.69 -13.16 3.02
CA THR A 78 -12.75 -12.92 4.00
C THR A 78 -12.71 -11.48 4.44
N TYR A 79 -13.82 -10.77 4.26
CA TYR A 79 -13.97 -9.34 4.56
C TYR A 79 -14.76 -9.16 5.84
N THR A 80 -14.27 -8.33 6.76
CA THR A 80 -15.07 -7.74 7.83
C THR A 80 -15.65 -6.44 7.32
N LEU A 81 -16.98 -6.30 7.40
CA LEU A 81 -17.73 -5.24 6.73
C LEU A 81 -18.34 -4.25 7.73
N ASP A 82 -18.25 -2.97 7.37
CA ASP A 82 -19.06 -1.90 7.94
C ASP A 82 -20.15 -1.51 6.93
N TRP A 83 -21.39 -1.79 7.27
CA TRP A 83 -22.59 -1.41 6.52
C TRP A 83 -22.95 0.03 6.86
N VAL A 84 -22.34 0.99 6.18
CA VAL A 84 -22.52 2.44 6.38
C VAL A 84 -23.98 2.82 6.11
N ASP A 85 -24.49 2.42 4.95
CA ASP A 85 -25.89 2.53 4.61
C ASP A 85 -26.66 1.30 5.09
N LYS A 86 -27.54 1.49 6.09
CA LYS A 86 -28.33 0.38 6.65
C LYS A 86 -29.41 -0.14 5.71
N SER A 87 -29.66 0.52 4.59
CA SER A 87 -30.57 0.04 3.54
C SER A 87 -29.84 -0.78 2.45
N ALA A 88 -28.51 -0.74 2.42
CA ALA A 88 -27.74 -1.51 1.44
C ALA A 88 -27.89 -3.02 1.67
N THR A 89 -28.01 -3.75 0.56
CA THR A 89 -28.19 -5.21 0.54
C THR A 89 -27.17 -5.92 -0.34
N GLN A 90 -26.20 -5.19 -0.86
CA GLN A 90 -25.18 -5.70 -1.77
C GLN A 90 -23.79 -5.26 -1.34
N LEU A 91 -22.81 -6.15 -1.48
CA LEU A 91 -21.38 -5.85 -1.45
C LEU A 91 -20.88 -5.87 -2.89
N VAL A 92 -20.25 -4.78 -3.34
CA VAL A 92 -19.63 -4.68 -4.67
C VAL A 92 -18.12 -4.64 -4.51
N LEU A 93 -17.44 -5.57 -5.18
CA LEU A 93 -15.97 -5.68 -5.23
C LEU A 93 -15.50 -5.53 -6.67
N ASP A 94 -14.31 -5.00 -6.82
CA ASP A 94 -13.59 -4.96 -8.09
C ASP A 94 -12.88 -6.29 -8.33
N THR A 95 -12.93 -6.78 -9.58
CA THR A 95 -12.21 -7.97 -10.05
C THR A 95 -11.64 -7.74 -11.44
N ARG A 96 -10.56 -8.43 -11.76
CA ARG A 96 -10.04 -8.49 -13.13
C ARG A 96 -9.53 -9.90 -13.42
N ASP A 97 -10.23 -10.60 -14.31
CA ASP A 97 -9.90 -11.96 -14.76
C ASP A 97 -9.78 -13.00 -13.62
N LEU A 98 -10.51 -12.79 -12.53
CA LEU A 98 -10.61 -13.77 -11.46
C LEU A 98 -11.71 -14.79 -11.77
N THR A 99 -11.46 -16.06 -11.46
CA THR A 99 -12.50 -17.08 -11.37
C THR A 99 -13.09 -17.03 -9.96
N ILE A 100 -14.38 -16.78 -9.85
CA ILE A 100 -15.10 -16.75 -8.57
C ILE A 100 -15.90 -18.03 -8.45
N ASP A 101 -15.55 -18.85 -7.46
CA ASP A 101 -16.22 -20.15 -7.27
C ASP A 101 -17.40 -20.04 -6.31
N LYS A 102 -17.28 -19.21 -5.25
CA LYS A 102 -18.26 -19.19 -4.16
C LYS A 102 -18.22 -17.86 -3.41
N ALA A 103 -19.39 -17.40 -2.98
CA ALA A 103 -19.53 -16.32 -2.00
C ALA A 103 -20.38 -16.83 -0.81
N GLU A 104 -19.98 -16.48 0.41
CA GLU A 104 -20.65 -16.90 1.64
C GLU A 104 -20.73 -15.76 2.65
N GLY A 105 -21.83 -15.69 3.41
CA GLY A 105 -22.01 -14.77 4.53
C GLY A 105 -21.97 -15.51 5.87
N LEU A 106 -21.35 -14.90 6.87
CA LEU A 106 -21.33 -15.45 8.22
C LEU A 106 -22.63 -15.11 8.94
N GLY A 107 -23.43 -16.12 9.23
CA GLY A 107 -24.67 -15.96 9.99
C GLY A 107 -24.43 -15.65 11.47
N ALA A 108 -25.46 -15.17 12.15
CA ALA A 108 -25.42 -14.90 13.59
C ALA A 108 -25.18 -16.19 14.45
N ASP A 109 -25.47 -17.34 13.86
CA ASP A 109 -25.21 -18.66 14.44
C ASP A 109 -23.77 -19.16 14.27
N GLY A 110 -22.90 -18.33 13.66
CA GLY A 110 -21.51 -18.65 13.38
C GLY A 110 -21.31 -19.56 12.15
N LYS A 111 -22.36 -19.83 11.37
CA LYS A 111 -22.26 -20.68 10.17
C LYS A 111 -22.14 -19.85 8.91
N TRP A 112 -21.33 -20.33 7.97
CA TRP A 112 -21.21 -19.78 6.65
C TRP A 112 -22.37 -20.30 5.76
N THR A 113 -23.09 -19.37 5.11
CA THR A 113 -24.19 -19.67 4.21
C THR A 113 -23.92 -19.11 2.82
N PRO A 114 -24.23 -19.85 1.76
CA PRO A 114 -24.03 -19.37 0.40
C PRO A 114 -24.80 -18.07 0.13
N LEU A 115 -24.15 -17.14 -0.57
CA LEU A 115 -24.74 -15.92 -1.11
C LEU A 115 -24.76 -15.98 -2.63
N GLN A 116 -25.79 -15.42 -3.23
CA GLN A 116 -25.84 -15.24 -4.68
C GLN A 116 -24.87 -14.15 -5.09
N PHE A 117 -24.19 -14.32 -6.22
CA PHE A 117 -23.34 -13.32 -6.79
C PHE A 117 -23.41 -13.30 -8.31
N SER A 118 -23.00 -12.20 -8.90
CA SER A 118 -22.87 -12.02 -10.33
C SER A 118 -21.63 -11.18 -10.66
N LEU A 119 -21.09 -11.41 -11.85
CA LEU A 119 -20.05 -10.57 -12.45
C LEU A 119 -20.69 -9.71 -13.54
N SER A 120 -20.36 -8.43 -13.59
CA SER A 120 -20.74 -7.57 -14.71
C SER A 120 -20.00 -7.97 -15.99
N ASP A 121 -20.45 -7.46 -17.13
CA ASP A 121 -19.65 -7.50 -18.36
C ASP A 121 -18.27 -6.90 -18.09
N LYS A 122 -17.26 -7.46 -18.76
CA LYS A 122 -15.87 -7.06 -18.58
C LYS A 122 -15.62 -5.71 -19.26
N ASP A 123 -15.25 -4.71 -18.46
CA ASP A 123 -14.58 -3.51 -18.96
C ASP A 123 -13.11 -3.80 -19.25
N LYS A 124 -12.57 -3.20 -20.30
CA LYS A 124 -11.18 -3.44 -20.72
C LYS A 124 -10.14 -2.95 -19.69
N VAL A 125 -10.45 -1.87 -18.97
CA VAL A 125 -9.55 -1.22 -18.00
C VAL A 125 -9.93 -1.58 -16.59
N LEU A 126 -11.22 -1.51 -16.25
CA LEU A 126 -11.70 -1.68 -14.88
C LEU A 126 -11.88 -3.16 -14.48
N GLY A 127 -12.01 -4.06 -15.46
CA GLY A 127 -12.36 -5.45 -15.19
C GLY A 127 -13.85 -5.64 -15.02
N SER A 128 -14.30 -6.40 -14.01
CA SER A 128 -15.71 -6.69 -13.76
C SER A 128 -16.09 -6.39 -12.32
N ALA A 129 -17.28 -5.83 -12.12
CA ALA A 129 -17.87 -5.72 -10.79
C ALA A 129 -18.34 -7.10 -10.32
N LEU A 130 -17.88 -7.54 -9.15
CA LEU A 130 -18.44 -8.67 -8.43
C LEU A 130 -19.50 -8.15 -7.47
N THR A 131 -20.76 -8.36 -7.79
CA THR A 131 -21.89 -7.99 -6.93
C THR A 131 -22.34 -9.23 -6.14
N ILE A 132 -22.31 -9.13 -4.81
CA ILE A 132 -22.71 -10.19 -3.88
C ILE A 132 -23.97 -9.74 -3.16
N GLU A 133 -25.05 -10.54 -3.30
CA GLU A 133 -26.33 -10.29 -2.63
C GLU A 133 -26.24 -10.66 -1.15
N ALA A 134 -26.36 -9.68 -0.29
CA ALA A 134 -26.20 -9.84 1.16
C ALA A 134 -27.32 -9.15 1.94
N PRO A 135 -28.61 -9.54 1.73
CA PRO A 135 -29.79 -8.88 2.31
C PRO A 135 -29.81 -8.91 3.84
N THR A 136 -29.16 -9.88 4.46
CA THR A 136 -29.02 -9.99 5.91
C THR A 136 -27.90 -9.12 6.48
N ARG A 137 -27.10 -8.47 5.63
CA ARG A 137 -25.95 -7.65 6.02
C ARG A 137 -25.01 -8.37 6.98
N PRO A 138 -24.46 -9.53 6.60
CA PRO A 138 -23.56 -10.27 7.47
C PRO A 138 -22.34 -9.42 7.83
N ALA A 139 -21.84 -9.58 9.05
CA ALA A 139 -20.63 -8.87 9.51
C ALA A 139 -19.39 -9.32 8.73
N LYS A 140 -19.41 -10.54 8.18
CA LYS A 140 -18.32 -11.06 7.35
C LYS A 140 -18.87 -11.73 6.10
N VAL A 141 -18.18 -11.49 4.98
CA VAL A 141 -18.37 -12.18 3.70
C VAL A 141 -17.05 -12.87 3.33
N ARG A 142 -17.13 -14.05 2.75
CA ARG A 142 -15.98 -14.81 2.24
C ARG A 142 -16.21 -15.15 0.77
N VAL A 143 -15.18 -14.94 -0.04
CA VAL A 143 -15.15 -15.29 -1.45
C VAL A 143 -14.05 -16.33 -1.68
N THR A 144 -14.39 -17.45 -2.33
CA THR A 144 -13.42 -18.43 -2.83
C THR A 144 -13.14 -18.13 -4.29
N TYR A 145 -11.85 -18.06 -4.64
CA TYR A 145 -11.46 -17.60 -5.99
C TYR A 145 -10.10 -18.16 -6.41
N ALA A 146 -9.79 -17.96 -7.69
CA ALA A 146 -8.48 -18.19 -8.27
C ALA A 146 -8.12 -17.06 -9.26
N THR A 147 -6.83 -16.76 -9.37
CA THR A 147 -6.32 -15.78 -10.33
C THR A 147 -6.20 -16.40 -11.72
N SER A 148 -6.17 -15.55 -12.76
CA SER A 148 -5.68 -15.94 -14.06
C SER A 148 -4.15 -16.07 -14.06
N PRO A 149 -3.57 -16.97 -14.88
CA PRO A 149 -2.12 -16.97 -15.13
C PRO A 149 -1.61 -15.64 -15.72
N GLU A 150 -2.50 -14.89 -16.39
CA GLU A 150 -2.25 -13.59 -17.01
C GLU A 150 -2.69 -12.43 -16.11
N ALA A 151 -2.84 -12.65 -14.79
CA ALA A 151 -3.24 -11.62 -13.85
C ALA A 151 -2.32 -10.40 -13.92
N SER A 152 -2.88 -9.24 -14.27
CA SER A 152 -2.09 -8.04 -14.59
C SER A 152 -1.28 -7.47 -13.41
N GLY A 153 -1.65 -7.81 -12.18
CA GLY A 153 -0.95 -7.44 -10.95
C GLY A 153 0.06 -8.49 -10.47
N LEU A 154 0.27 -9.59 -11.20
CA LEU A 154 1.23 -10.63 -10.84
C LEU A 154 2.24 -10.84 -11.98
N GLN A 155 3.50 -10.97 -11.62
CA GLN A 155 4.55 -11.34 -12.55
C GLN A 155 5.19 -12.66 -12.11
N TRP A 156 5.23 -13.62 -13.03
CA TRP A 156 5.78 -14.94 -12.83
C TRP A 156 7.05 -15.09 -13.65
N LEU A 157 8.16 -15.39 -13.00
CA LEU A 157 9.47 -15.49 -13.60
C LEU A 157 9.94 -16.95 -13.61
N ALA A 158 10.38 -17.41 -14.78
CA ALA A 158 11.09 -18.68 -14.86
C ALA A 158 12.45 -18.58 -14.15
N PRO A 159 13.03 -19.71 -13.70
CA PRO A 159 14.34 -19.71 -13.05
C PRO A 159 15.44 -18.96 -13.84
N SER A 160 15.43 -19.04 -15.16
CA SER A 160 16.40 -18.32 -16.02
C SER A 160 16.29 -16.80 -16.01
N MET A 161 15.25 -16.25 -15.38
CA MET A 161 15.00 -14.81 -15.22
C MET A 161 15.32 -14.32 -13.80
N THR A 162 15.83 -15.17 -12.94
CA THR A 162 16.24 -14.87 -11.57
C THR A 162 17.75 -14.87 -11.46
N GLU A 163 18.31 -14.20 -10.46
CA GLU A 163 19.76 -14.09 -10.26
C GLU A 163 20.40 -15.45 -9.98
N GLY A 164 19.75 -16.27 -9.15
CA GLY A 164 20.21 -17.63 -8.83
C GLY A 164 20.07 -18.63 -9.97
N GLY A 165 19.20 -18.37 -10.95
CA GLY A 165 18.95 -19.23 -12.11
C GLY A 165 18.36 -20.62 -11.79
N LYS A 166 17.91 -20.87 -10.56
CA LYS A 166 17.51 -22.21 -10.09
C LYS A 166 16.04 -22.32 -9.70
N GLN A 167 15.51 -21.28 -9.09
CA GLN A 167 14.15 -21.24 -8.55
C GLN A 167 13.31 -20.23 -9.32
N PRO A 168 11.99 -20.50 -9.53
CA PRO A 168 11.09 -19.50 -10.06
C PRO A 168 10.87 -18.38 -9.04
N PHE A 169 10.39 -17.24 -9.52
CA PHE A 169 10.06 -16.10 -8.69
C PHE A 169 8.68 -15.56 -9.08
N MET A 170 7.95 -15.02 -8.11
CA MET A 170 6.71 -14.31 -8.34
C MET A 170 6.67 -13.06 -7.48
N PHE A 171 6.17 -11.96 -8.02
CA PHE A 171 5.86 -10.75 -7.27
C PHE A 171 4.60 -10.06 -7.78
N SER A 172 4.00 -9.26 -6.92
CA SER A 172 2.84 -8.44 -7.28
C SER A 172 3.26 -6.98 -7.53
N GLN A 173 2.48 -6.30 -8.39
CA GLN A 173 2.44 -4.85 -8.52
C GLN A 173 0.99 -4.41 -8.53
N SER A 174 0.51 -3.93 -7.38
CA SER A 174 -0.91 -3.60 -7.18
C SER A 174 -1.29 -2.19 -7.61
N GLN A 175 -0.34 -1.26 -7.64
CA GLN A 175 -0.56 0.12 -8.08
C GLN A 175 -0.75 0.18 -9.61
N GLN A 176 -1.72 0.94 -10.11
CA GLN A 176 -2.70 1.76 -9.41
C GLN A 176 -3.98 0.97 -9.04
N ILE A 177 -4.51 0.15 -9.96
CA ILE A 177 -5.75 -0.63 -9.84
C ILE A 177 -5.54 -2.08 -10.31
N HIS A 178 -4.41 -2.68 -9.91
CA HIS A 178 -4.07 -4.06 -10.26
C HIS A 178 -4.26 -5.05 -9.10
N ALA A 179 -4.51 -4.57 -7.86
CA ALA A 179 -4.83 -5.44 -6.73
C ALA A 179 -6.04 -6.34 -7.06
N ARG A 180 -7.06 -5.83 -7.74
CA ARG A 180 -8.25 -6.55 -8.22
C ARG A 180 -7.97 -7.72 -9.16
N SER A 181 -6.77 -7.84 -9.69
CA SER A 181 -6.41 -8.96 -10.57
C SER A 181 -5.91 -10.18 -9.80
N TRP A 182 -5.64 -10.04 -8.48
CA TRP A 182 -5.18 -11.14 -7.67
C TRP A 182 -5.91 -11.30 -6.32
N VAL A 183 -6.68 -10.28 -5.91
CA VAL A 183 -7.65 -10.37 -4.80
C VAL A 183 -8.93 -9.67 -5.23
N PRO A 184 -10.12 -10.28 -5.12
CA PRO A 184 -11.38 -9.56 -5.27
C PRO A 184 -11.53 -8.61 -4.09
N LEU A 185 -11.57 -7.28 -4.31
CA LEU A 185 -11.62 -6.31 -3.22
C LEU A 185 -12.18 -4.96 -3.67
N GLN A 186 -12.40 -4.06 -2.74
CA GLN A 186 -12.72 -2.65 -3.04
C GLN A 186 -11.43 -1.93 -3.40
N ASP A 187 -11.08 -1.89 -4.70
CA ASP A 187 -9.79 -1.41 -5.21
C ASP A 187 -9.79 0.10 -5.44
N THR A 188 -9.88 0.85 -4.36
CA THR A 188 -9.92 2.31 -4.31
C THR A 188 -9.17 2.82 -3.08
N PRO A 189 -8.46 3.95 -3.16
CA PRO A 189 -7.79 4.55 -2.01
C PRO A 189 -8.76 5.09 -0.94
N GLN A 190 -10.07 5.18 -1.24
CA GLN A 190 -11.10 5.55 -0.28
C GLN A 190 -11.35 4.45 0.78
N ILE A 191 -10.94 3.22 0.51
CA ILE A 191 -11.04 2.08 1.43
C ILE A 191 -9.66 1.76 1.97
N ARG A 192 -9.56 1.71 3.31
CA ARG A 192 -8.35 1.29 4.03
C ARG A 192 -8.74 0.21 5.03
N PHE A 193 -7.99 -0.88 5.01
CA PHE A 193 -8.25 -2.06 5.83
C PHE A 193 -6.97 -2.57 6.48
N THR A 194 -7.10 -3.20 7.64
CA THR A 194 -6.07 -4.09 8.21
C THR A 194 -6.14 -5.44 7.51
N TYR A 195 -5.04 -6.19 7.50
CA TYR A 195 -5.14 -7.55 6.98
C TYR A 195 -4.27 -8.56 7.72
N SER A 196 -4.65 -9.82 7.58
CA SER A 196 -3.82 -10.98 7.89
C SER A 196 -3.87 -11.96 6.72
N ALA A 197 -2.80 -12.72 6.55
CA ALA A 197 -2.74 -13.72 5.51
C ALA A 197 -2.09 -15.01 6.02
N HIS A 198 -2.62 -16.14 5.56
CA HIS A 198 -1.99 -17.44 5.60
C HIS A 198 -1.71 -17.83 4.15
N VAL A 199 -0.45 -18.14 3.83
CA VAL A 199 -0.03 -18.42 2.45
C VAL A 199 0.73 -19.73 2.42
N LYS A 200 0.25 -20.65 1.60
CA LYS A 200 0.93 -21.90 1.25
C LYS A 200 1.70 -21.75 -0.05
N ALA A 201 2.93 -22.22 -0.06
CA ALA A 201 3.82 -22.18 -1.23
C ALA A 201 4.67 -23.47 -1.28
N PRO A 202 5.41 -23.74 -2.38
CA PRO A 202 6.44 -24.75 -2.39
C PRO A 202 7.47 -24.52 -1.28
N LYS A 203 7.95 -25.61 -0.64
CA LYS A 203 8.82 -25.54 0.55
C LYS A 203 10.16 -24.84 0.34
N ASP A 204 10.61 -24.72 -0.88
CA ASP A 204 11.86 -24.06 -1.26
C ASP A 204 11.69 -22.58 -1.60
N ALA A 205 10.46 -22.08 -1.66
CA ALA A 205 10.15 -20.67 -1.84
C ALA A 205 9.90 -19.99 -0.49
N MET A 206 10.59 -18.89 -0.21
CA MET A 206 10.23 -17.93 0.85
C MET A 206 9.12 -17.02 0.33
N VAL A 207 8.09 -16.80 1.15
CA VAL A 207 7.00 -15.84 0.86
C VAL A 207 7.15 -14.62 1.74
N LEU A 208 6.93 -13.44 1.16
CA LEU A 208 6.92 -12.15 1.83
C LEU A 208 5.66 -11.35 1.43
N MET A 209 5.17 -10.52 2.34
CA MET A 209 4.05 -9.60 2.07
C MET A 209 4.33 -8.21 2.63
N SER A 210 3.57 -7.21 2.18
CA SER A 210 3.55 -5.86 2.80
C SER A 210 2.95 -5.91 4.22
N ALA A 211 3.62 -6.63 5.12
CA ALA A 211 3.16 -6.97 6.47
C ALA A 211 4.34 -7.22 7.40
N ASP A 212 4.08 -7.76 8.58
CA ASP A 212 5.12 -8.32 9.44
C ASP A 212 5.71 -9.57 8.77
N ASN A 213 6.98 -9.51 8.41
CA ASN A 213 7.75 -10.64 7.89
C ASN A 213 8.73 -11.09 8.98
N ASP A 214 8.71 -12.36 9.35
CA ASP A 214 9.66 -12.90 10.31
C ASP A 214 11.03 -13.15 9.65
N PRO A 215 12.10 -12.42 10.07
CA PRO A 215 13.45 -12.63 9.52
C PRO A 215 14.00 -14.05 9.76
N ASN A 216 13.44 -14.77 10.71
CA ASN A 216 13.84 -16.13 11.07
C ASN A 216 12.87 -17.19 10.55
N ALA A 217 11.93 -16.82 9.69
CA ALA A 217 10.96 -17.77 9.14
C ALA A 217 11.66 -18.96 8.48
N VAL A 218 11.16 -20.14 8.79
CA VAL A 218 11.65 -21.39 8.18
C VAL A 218 10.94 -21.56 6.84
N ARG A 219 11.68 -22.01 5.82
CA ARG A 219 11.11 -22.38 4.53
C ARG A 219 10.46 -23.75 4.63
N ASP A 220 9.23 -23.79 5.10
CA ASP A 220 8.41 -25.01 5.21
C ASP A 220 7.19 -25.01 4.29
N GLY A 221 6.97 -23.89 3.60
CA GLY A 221 5.85 -23.69 2.68
C GLY A 221 4.56 -23.22 3.37
N ASP A 222 4.64 -22.81 4.64
CA ASP A 222 3.48 -22.35 5.43
C ASP A 222 3.82 -21.03 6.11
N TYR A 223 3.20 -19.91 5.67
CA TYR A 223 3.56 -18.58 6.08
C TYR A 223 2.37 -17.80 6.60
N HIS A 224 2.59 -17.04 7.69
CA HIS A 224 1.56 -16.21 8.32
C HIS A 224 2.00 -14.76 8.39
N PHE A 225 1.09 -13.86 8.01
CA PHE A 225 1.35 -12.42 7.94
C PHE A 225 0.29 -11.63 8.69
N LYS A 226 0.68 -10.47 9.20
CA LYS A 226 -0.22 -9.52 9.85
C LYS A 226 0.18 -8.08 9.52
N MET A 227 -0.77 -7.31 9.05
CA MET A 227 -0.66 -5.87 8.83
C MET A 227 -1.68 -5.14 9.72
N PRO A 228 -1.26 -4.67 10.90
CA PRO A 228 -2.17 -4.06 11.87
C PRO A 228 -2.51 -2.61 11.53
N GLN A 229 -1.73 -1.94 10.69
CA GLN A 229 -2.04 -0.62 10.18
C GLN A 229 -2.97 -0.72 8.97
N LYS A 230 -3.89 0.23 8.85
CA LYS A 230 -4.81 0.27 7.70
C LYS A 230 -4.10 0.78 6.46
N ILE A 231 -4.13 0.01 5.40
CA ILE A 231 -3.57 0.35 4.09
C ILE A 231 -4.63 0.37 3.00
N PRO A 232 -4.47 1.17 1.94
CA PRO A 232 -5.27 1.03 0.72
C PRO A 232 -4.84 -0.20 -0.07
N SER A 233 -5.69 -0.63 -0.99
CA SER A 233 -5.49 -1.84 -1.81
C SER A 233 -4.20 -1.84 -2.63
N TYR A 234 -3.79 -0.70 -3.18
CA TYR A 234 -2.61 -0.61 -4.04
C TYR A 234 -1.28 -0.86 -3.31
N LEU A 235 -1.28 -0.85 -1.97
CA LEU A 235 -0.14 -1.18 -1.13
C LEU A 235 -0.14 -2.64 -0.64
N LEU A 236 -1.14 -3.43 -0.99
CA LEU A 236 -1.14 -4.87 -0.73
C LEU A 236 -0.17 -5.54 -1.70
N ALA A 237 0.89 -6.16 -1.14
CA ALA A 237 1.94 -6.77 -1.93
C ALA A 237 2.29 -8.18 -1.44
N ILE A 238 2.70 -9.03 -2.39
CA ILE A 238 3.19 -10.38 -2.15
C ILE A 238 4.36 -10.67 -3.07
N ALA A 239 5.36 -11.40 -2.57
CA ALA A 239 6.44 -11.94 -3.36
C ALA A 239 6.80 -13.34 -2.88
N ALA A 240 7.24 -14.21 -3.77
CA ALA A 240 7.71 -15.57 -3.43
C ALA A 240 8.86 -16.00 -4.34
N GLY A 241 9.93 -16.54 -3.74
CA GLY A 241 11.12 -16.96 -4.48
C GLY A 241 12.23 -17.47 -3.58
N ASP A 242 13.43 -17.63 -4.13
CA ASP A 242 14.63 -17.98 -3.37
C ASP A 242 15.17 -16.75 -2.64
N LEU A 243 14.54 -16.37 -1.53
CA LEU A 243 14.85 -15.17 -0.77
C LEU A 243 15.51 -15.49 0.57
N VAL A 244 16.53 -14.72 0.93
CA VAL A 244 17.19 -14.74 2.23
C VAL A 244 17.20 -13.34 2.84
N PHE A 245 17.26 -13.28 4.16
CA PHE A 245 17.27 -12.01 4.90
C PHE A 245 18.67 -11.65 5.38
N LYS A 246 19.03 -10.37 5.31
CA LYS A 246 20.19 -9.79 5.98
C LYS A 246 19.80 -8.56 6.79
N PRO A 247 20.07 -8.53 8.11
CA PRO A 247 19.75 -7.38 8.94
C PRO A 247 20.66 -6.19 8.61
N ILE A 248 20.08 -4.98 8.63
CA ILE A 248 20.81 -3.70 8.54
C ILE A 248 20.82 -3.04 9.91
N SER A 249 19.68 -3.03 10.60
CA SER A 249 19.55 -2.46 11.95
C SER A 249 18.55 -3.28 12.79
N ALA A 250 18.21 -2.81 13.96
CA ALA A 250 17.18 -3.43 14.80
C ALA A 250 15.79 -3.43 14.15
N ARG A 251 15.50 -2.43 13.30
CA ARG A 251 14.18 -2.26 12.67
C ARG A 251 14.22 -2.23 11.13
N SER A 252 15.36 -2.52 10.52
CA SER A 252 15.47 -2.62 9.07
C SER A 252 16.37 -3.77 8.62
N GLY A 253 16.13 -4.26 7.42
CA GLY A 253 16.92 -5.27 6.77
C GLY A 253 16.58 -5.38 5.29
N VAL A 254 17.28 -6.26 4.60
CA VAL A 254 17.05 -6.52 3.19
C VAL A 254 16.80 -8.00 2.92
N TRP A 255 15.82 -8.25 2.11
CA TRP A 255 15.52 -9.52 1.48
C TRP A 255 16.03 -9.48 0.03
N ALA A 256 16.72 -10.50 -0.39
CA ALA A 256 17.16 -10.66 -1.78
C ALA A 256 17.46 -12.12 -2.08
N GLU A 257 17.68 -12.45 -3.34
CA GLU A 257 18.24 -13.74 -3.69
C GLU A 257 19.65 -13.91 -3.09
N PRO A 258 20.07 -15.16 -2.75
CA PRO A 258 21.32 -15.39 -2.01
C PRO A 258 22.57 -14.79 -2.65
N ALA A 259 22.61 -14.72 -3.98
CA ALA A 259 23.76 -14.15 -4.69
C ALA A 259 23.90 -12.64 -4.55
N MET A 260 22.81 -11.94 -4.18
CA MET A 260 22.76 -10.47 -4.17
C MET A 260 22.64 -9.88 -2.75
N VAL A 261 22.23 -10.67 -1.76
CA VAL A 261 21.84 -10.16 -0.44
C VAL A 261 22.96 -9.40 0.28
N ASP A 262 24.22 -9.83 0.11
CA ASP A 262 25.36 -9.18 0.76
C ASP A 262 25.65 -7.81 0.18
N GLU A 263 25.62 -7.69 -1.16
CA GLU A 263 25.79 -6.45 -1.87
C GLU A 263 24.64 -5.47 -1.58
N ALA A 264 23.41 -5.98 -1.57
CA ALA A 264 22.22 -5.19 -1.22
C ALA A 264 22.29 -4.66 0.22
N ALA A 265 22.73 -5.47 1.18
CA ALA A 265 22.89 -5.03 2.57
C ALA A 265 23.98 -3.94 2.72
N HIS A 266 25.07 -4.04 1.95
CA HIS A 266 26.09 -3.01 1.92
C HIS A 266 25.57 -1.70 1.30
N GLU A 267 24.88 -1.81 0.15
CA GLU A 267 24.30 -0.64 -0.53
C GLU A 267 23.30 0.11 0.37
N PHE A 268 22.48 -0.62 1.14
CA PHE A 268 21.42 -0.05 1.95
C PHE A 268 21.80 0.17 3.44
N GLU A 269 23.07 0.07 3.82
CA GLU A 269 23.51 0.13 5.24
C GLU A 269 23.13 1.44 5.94
N ASP A 270 22.92 2.52 5.17
CA ASP A 270 22.53 3.83 5.73
C ASP A 270 21.00 4.00 5.94
N THR A 271 20.19 2.95 5.71
CA THR A 271 18.73 3.00 5.87
C THR A 271 18.29 3.49 7.25
N GLU A 272 18.95 3.04 8.34
CA GLU A 272 18.61 3.50 9.70
C GLU A 272 18.81 5.00 9.87
N LYS A 273 19.90 5.56 9.31
CA LYS A 273 20.17 7.00 9.35
C LYS A 273 19.11 7.80 8.57
N MET A 274 18.59 7.23 7.48
CA MET A 274 17.49 7.82 6.72
C MET A 274 16.21 7.84 7.54
N ILE A 275 15.91 6.76 8.27
CA ILE A 275 14.74 6.68 9.16
C ILE A 275 14.88 7.72 10.28
N ASP A 276 16.01 7.79 10.98
CA ASP A 276 16.26 8.75 12.05
C ASP A 276 16.15 10.21 11.56
N THR A 277 16.65 10.47 10.36
CA THR A 277 16.55 11.79 9.74
C THR A 277 15.10 12.16 9.44
N ALA A 278 14.35 11.23 8.82
CA ALA A 278 12.94 11.44 8.51
C ALA A 278 12.10 11.61 9.78
N GLU A 279 12.37 10.81 10.83
CA GLU A 279 11.71 10.97 12.14
C GLU A 279 11.96 12.35 12.76
N SER A 280 13.15 12.90 12.62
CA SER A 280 13.48 14.24 13.12
C SER A 280 12.70 15.37 12.41
N LEU A 281 12.31 15.13 11.16
CA LEU A 281 11.59 16.10 10.31
C LEU A 281 10.07 15.96 10.38
N TYR A 282 9.57 14.70 10.42
CA TYR A 282 8.17 14.38 10.19
C TYR A 282 7.51 13.63 11.36
N GLY A 283 8.26 13.33 12.43
CA GLY A 283 7.78 12.58 13.58
C GLY A 283 8.01 11.07 13.45
N PRO A 284 7.60 10.28 14.47
CA PRO A 284 8.02 8.89 14.59
C PRO A 284 7.52 8.01 13.44
N TYR A 285 8.37 7.07 13.01
CA TYR A 285 8.02 5.98 12.09
C TYR A 285 7.00 5.04 12.74
N ARG A 286 5.84 4.87 12.14
CA ARG A 286 4.69 4.19 12.76
C ARG A 286 4.41 2.79 12.23
N TRP A 287 5.23 2.31 11.28
CA TRP A 287 4.98 1.04 10.59
C TRP A 287 5.70 -0.16 11.22
N GLY A 288 6.53 0.04 12.26
CA GLY A 288 7.31 -1.00 12.93
C GLY A 288 8.66 -1.25 12.23
N ARG A 289 8.79 -2.30 11.45
CA ARG A 289 9.99 -2.55 10.62
C ARG A 289 9.88 -1.85 9.27
N TYR A 290 11.04 -1.48 8.73
CA TYR A 290 11.22 -1.04 7.35
C TYR A 290 12.22 -1.97 6.67
N ASP A 291 11.73 -2.95 5.97
CA ASP A 291 12.56 -3.87 5.20
C ASP A 291 12.47 -3.56 3.71
N LEU A 292 13.53 -3.89 2.98
CA LEU A 292 13.59 -3.77 1.52
C LEU A 292 13.59 -5.17 0.90
N LEU A 293 12.98 -5.32 -0.26
CA LEU A 293 13.08 -6.50 -1.09
C LEU A 293 13.67 -6.09 -2.44
N VAL A 294 14.88 -6.59 -2.74
CA VAL A 294 15.46 -6.45 -4.07
C VAL A 294 14.81 -7.48 -4.97
N LEU A 295 14.12 -7.00 -6.00
CA LEU A 295 13.43 -7.82 -6.98
C LEU A 295 14.35 -8.20 -8.16
N PRO A 296 14.01 -9.25 -8.92
CA PRO A 296 14.71 -9.56 -10.17
C PRO A 296 14.65 -8.41 -11.19
N PRO A 297 15.56 -8.38 -12.18
CA PRO A 297 15.70 -7.27 -13.15
C PRO A 297 14.44 -6.97 -13.98
N SER A 298 13.47 -7.86 -14.02
CA SER A 298 12.19 -7.65 -14.70
C SER A 298 11.26 -6.67 -14.00
N PHE A 299 11.55 -6.26 -12.77
CA PHE A 299 10.76 -5.26 -12.05
C PHE A 299 10.86 -3.91 -12.79
N PRO A 300 9.73 -3.35 -13.26
CA PRO A 300 9.74 -2.25 -14.23
C PRO A 300 9.92 -0.86 -13.61
N PHE A 301 9.92 -0.75 -12.28
CA PHE A 301 10.01 0.52 -11.55
C PHE A 301 11.33 0.63 -10.79
N GLY A 302 11.65 1.85 -10.31
CA GLY A 302 12.77 2.06 -9.39
C GLY A 302 12.50 1.42 -8.04
N GLY A 303 11.36 1.76 -7.46
CA GLY A 303 10.86 1.21 -6.19
C GLY A 303 9.34 1.11 -6.15
N MET A 304 8.84 0.63 -5.03
CA MET A 304 7.42 0.63 -4.69
C MET A 304 7.28 0.70 -3.17
N GLU A 305 6.51 1.65 -2.71
CA GLU A 305 6.35 2.06 -1.32
C GLU A 305 5.52 1.11 -0.45
N ASN A 306 5.48 -0.17 -0.74
CA ASN A 306 4.72 -1.13 0.07
C ASN A 306 5.15 -1.05 1.54
N PRO A 307 4.21 -0.78 2.48
CA PRO A 307 4.56 -0.62 3.88
C PRO A 307 5.24 -1.86 4.45
N ARG A 308 6.30 -1.66 5.25
CA ARG A 308 7.11 -2.71 5.87
C ARG A 308 7.93 -3.57 4.91
N LEU A 309 7.72 -3.45 3.58
CA LEU A 309 8.44 -4.21 2.56
C LEU A 309 8.53 -3.41 1.26
N THR A 310 9.38 -2.39 1.25
CA THR A 310 9.67 -1.62 0.03
C THR A 310 10.27 -2.54 -1.04
N PHE A 311 9.69 -2.55 -2.24
CA PHE A 311 10.31 -3.20 -3.38
C PHE A 311 11.34 -2.27 -4.01
N ALA A 312 12.47 -2.81 -4.40
CA ALA A 312 13.56 -2.06 -5.04
C ALA A 312 14.07 -2.81 -6.28
N THR A 313 14.40 -2.04 -7.33
CA THR A 313 15.08 -2.58 -8.51
C THR A 313 16.50 -3.01 -8.16
N PRO A 314 17.04 -4.09 -8.74
CA PRO A 314 18.43 -4.47 -8.54
C PRO A 314 19.41 -3.46 -9.14
N THR A 315 18.96 -2.60 -10.05
CA THR A 315 19.82 -1.58 -10.67
C THR A 315 20.28 -0.48 -9.71
N VAL A 316 19.71 -0.41 -8.50
CA VAL A 316 20.18 0.49 -7.44
C VAL A 316 21.44 -0.04 -6.75
N ILE A 317 21.75 -1.33 -6.89
CA ILE A 317 22.92 -1.98 -6.27
C ILE A 317 24.14 -1.72 -7.18
N VAL A 318 24.81 -0.60 -6.95
CA VAL A 318 25.96 -0.16 -7.77
C VAL A 318 27.29 -0.19 -7.00
N GLY A 319 27.26 -0.46 -5.68
CA GLY A 319 28.42 -0.66 -4.83
C GLY A 319 29.03 0.63 -4.25
N ASP A 320 28.51 1.80 -4.60
CA ASP A 320 29.01 3.10 -4.11
C ASP A 320 27.94 3.99 -3.45
N LYS A 321 26.72 3.45 -3.29
CA LYS A 321 25.56 4.11 -2.68
C LYS A 321 25.09 5.39 -3.38
N SER A 322 25.51 5.62 -4.62
CA SER A 322 25.16 6.83 -5.37
C SER A 322 23.69 6.90 -5.76
N LEU A 323 22.97 5.75 -5.75
CA LEU A 323 21.56 5.64 -6.12
C LEU A 323 20.60 5.41 -4.93
N VAL A 324 21.09 5.41 -3.69
CA VAL A 324 20.26 5.14 -2.51
C VAL A 324 19.23 6.24 -2.17
N SER A 325 19.23 7.35 -2.92
CA SER A 325 18.14 8.32 -2.87
C SER A 325 16.78 7.69 -3.18
N LEU A 326 16.75 6.57 -3.92
CA LEU A 326 15.56 5.75 -4.11
C LEU A 326 15.02 5.25 -2.76
N VAL A 327 15.87 4.72 -1.89
CA VAL A 327 15.45 4.23 -0.56
C VAL A 327 14.84 5.37 0.26
N ALA A 328 15.46 6.57 0.23
CA ALA A 328 14.92 7.74 0.92
C ALA A 328 13.56 8.17 0.36
N HIS A 329 13.36 8.07 -0.97
CA HIS A 329 12.09 8.33 -1.63
C HIS A 329 10.99 7.37 -1.14
N GLU A 330 11.23 6.07 -1.25
CA GLU A 330 10.26 5.05 -0.83
C GLU A 330 9.96 5.10 0.69
N LEU A 331 10.99 5.39 1.49
CA LEU A 331 10.83 5.58 2.92
C LEU A 331 9.93 6.79 3.25
N ALA A 332 10.06 7.89 2.50
CA ALA A 332 9.27 9.11 2.73
C ALA A 332 7.77 8.87 2.57
N HIS A 333 7.36 7.91 1.75
CA HIS A 333 5.98 7.48 1.62
C HIS A 333 5.37 7.01 2.94
N SER A 334 6.17 6.55 3.91
CA SER A 334 5.70 6.17 5.25
C SER A 334 5.09 7.32 6.05
N TRP A 335 5.32 8.57 5.68
CA TRP A 335 4.72 9.78 6.27
C TRP A 335 3.75 10.47 5.32
N SER A 336 3.94 10.30 4.00
CA SER A 336 3.10 10.94 2.99
C SER A 336 2.94 10.00 1.78
N GLY A 337 1.73 9.44 1.60
CA GLY A 337 1.40 8.55 0.48
C GLY A 337 0.90 7.17 0.87
N ASN A 338 1.29 6.67 2.04
CA ASN A 338 0.80 5.37 2.55
C ASN A 338 -0.49 5.51 3.37
#